data_b2754c7eb0056d1dec31f527dfc78dc2
#
_entry.id   b2754c7eb0056d1dec31f527dfc78dc2
#
_cell.length_a   1.000
_cell.length_b   1.000
_cell.length_c   1.000
_cell.angle_alpha   90.00
_cell.angle_beta   90.00
_cell.angle_gamma   90.00
#
_symmetry.space_group_name_H-M   'P 1'
#
loop_
_entity.id
_entity.type
_entity.pdbx_description
1 polymer ?
#
loop_
_entity_poly.entity_id
_entity_poly.type
_entity_poly.pdbx_seq_one_letter_code
_entity_poly.pdbx_strand_id
1 'polypeptide(L)'
;MSHRESPRPGLGATGAREISLTIPVAPDMEIVATAQAAAMGEYIAMPRDKIDEVKLAVVEACINAFEHGHTRDDRVHLTFRVGREEGGLEFLEVEVFDQGRGFDHSSVEIPSPEKTFGGGQKRGWGLQIIRSLMDRVAVTSGEWGTRIVMRKYK
;
A
#
# COMPACT_ATOMS: atom_id res chain seq x y z
N MET A 1 20.70 -18.69 8.57
CA MET A 1 19.69 -18.33 7.57
C MET A 1 19.85 -16.85 7.24
N SER A 2 20.35 -16.55 6.07
CA SER A 2 20.43 -15.17 5.62
C SER A 2 19.02 -14.71 5.20
N HIS A 3 18.43 -13.87 6.01
CA HIS A 3 17.27 -13.09 5.56
C HIS A 3 17.77 -12.21 4.41
N ARG A 4 17.42 -12.57 3.19
CA ARG A 4 17.57 -11.64 2.07
C ARG A 4 16.56 -10.52 2.30
N GLU A 5 17.03 -9.45 2.90
CA GLU A 5 16.26 -8.21 2.93
C GLU A 5 15.95 -7.79 1.50
N SER A 6 14.66 -7.64 1.22
CA SER A 6 14.22 -7.07 -0.04
C SER A 6 14.78 -5.65 -0.16
N PRO A 7 15.29 -5.25 -1.34
CA PRO A 7 15.76 -3.88 -1.52
C PRO A 7 14.60 -2.91 -1.26
N ARG A 8 14.78 -2.05 -0.27
CA ARG A 8 13.83 -0.96 -0.03
C ARG A 8 14.01 0.05 -1.16
N PRO A 9 12.97 0.38 -1.91
CA PRO A 9 13.08 1.49 -2.85
C PRO A 9 13.33 2.76 -2.02
N GLY A 10 14.54 3.28 -2.10
CA GLY A 10 14.91 4.50 -1.40
C GLY A 10 14.19 5.69 -2.01
N LEU A 11 13.05 6.03 -1.47
CA LEU A 11 12.48 7.36 -1.66
C LEU A 11 13.11 8.22 -0.56
N GLY A 12 14.14 8.99 -0.92
CA GLY A 12 14.90 9.79 0.03
C GLY A 12 14.00 10.69 0.87
N ALA A 13 14.10 10.55 2.19
CA ALA A 13 13.45 11.44 3.14
C ALA A 13 14.37 11.68 4.32
N THR A 14 14.56 12.94 4.66
CA THR A 14 15.27 13.34 5.89
C THR A 14 14.25 13.56 7.01
N GLY A 15 14.53 13.00 8.19
CA GLY A 15 13.72 13.22 9.39
C GLY A 15 12.36 12.51 9.39
N ALA A 16 12.23 11.42 8.65
CA ALA A 16 10.99 10.66 8.60
C ALA A 16 10.65 10.00 9.95
N ARG A 17 9.40 10.15 10.40
CA ARG A 17 8.84 9.41 11.53
C ARG A 17 8.09 8.22 11.00
N GLU A 18 8.29 7.09 11.64
CA GLU A 18 7.82 5.79 11.14
C GLU A 18 7.07 5.03 12.23
N ILE A 19 5.95 4.44 11.85
CA ILE A 19 5.18 3.50 12.66
C ILE A 19 4.97 2.23 11.86
N SER A 20 5.20 1.09 12.48
CA SER A 20 4.93 -0.22 11.89
C SER A 20 3.70 -0.84 12.51
N LEU A 21 2.89 -1.49 11.68
CA LEU A 21 1.67 -2.19 12.07
C LEU A 21 1.64 -3.54 11.36
N THR A 22 1.33 -4.58 12.10
CA THR A 22 1.09 -5.92 11.54
C THR A 22 -0.36 -6.30 11.78
N ILE A 23 -1.07 -6.65 10.72
CA ILE A 23 -2.46 -7.09 10.79
C ILE A 23 -2.59 -8.54 10.33
N PRO A 24 -3.50 -9.32 10.94
CA PRO A 24 -3.81 -10.64 10.43
C PRO A 24 -4.61 -10.55 9.12
N VAL A 25 -4.46 -11.55 8.27
CA VAL A 25 -5.31 -11.70 7.08
C VAL A 25 -6.68 -12.20 7.53
N ALA A 26 -7.56 -11.25 7.80
CA ALA A 26 -8.91 -11.50 8.29
C ALA A 26 -9.86 -10.39 7.80
N PRO A 27 -11.16 -10.69 7.66
CA PRO A 27 -12.13 -9.67 7.26
C PRO A 27 -12.07 -8.42 8.17
N ASP A 28 -12.21 -7.26 7.57
CA ASP A 28 -12.29 -5.94 8.21
C ASP A 28 -10.99 -5.43 8.86
N MET A 29 -9.90 -6.18 8.81
CA MET A 29 -8.62 -5.72 9.35
C MET A 29 -8.02 -4.54 8.58
N GLU A 30 -8.41 -4.35 7.34
CA GLU A 30 -8.06 -3.15 6.55
C GLU A 30 -8.58 -1.86 7.20
N ILE A 31 -9.64 -1.93 7.99
CA ILE A 31 -10.19 -0.77 8.73
C ILE A 31 -9.18 -0.27 9.77
N VAL A 32 -8.49 -1.18 10.46
CA VAL A 32 -7.45 -0.83 11.43
C VAL A 32 -6.30 -0.10 10.73
N ALA A 33 -5.89 -0.58 9.57
CA ALA A 33 -4.85 0.06 8.77
C ALA A 33 -5.25 1.46 8.32
N THR A 34 -6.50 1.66 7.90
CA THR A 34 -7.00 2.99 7.49
C THR A 34 -7.05 3.97 8.66
N ALA A 35 -7.39 3.52 9.85
CA ALA A 35 -7.38 4.35 11.05
C ALA A 35 -5.96 4.87 11.37
N GLN A 36 -4.95 4.03 11.20
CA GLN A 36 -3.56 4.42 11.38
C GLN A 36 -3.11 5.43 10.31
N ALA A 37 -3.50 5.21 9.05
CA ALA A 37 -3.21 6.15 7.97
C ALA A 37 -3.84 7.53 8.25
N ALA A 38 -5.08 7.56 8.69
CA ALA A 38 -5.77 8.80 9.06
C ALA A 38 -5.05 9.54 10.19
N ALA A 39 -4.65 8.83 11.23
CA ALA A 39 -3.92 9.42 12.36
C ALA A 39 -2.59 10.06 11.93
N MET A 40 -1.86 9.42 11.03
CA MET A 40 -0.60 9.95 10.50
C MET A 40 -0.83 11.16 9.60
N GLY A 41 -1.88 11.14 8.78
CA GLY A 41 -2.25 12.29 7.95
C GLY A 41 -2.65 13.50 8.80
N GLU A 42 -3.46 13.29 9.83
CA GLU A 42 -3.85 14.33 10.78
C GLU A 42 -2.65 14.91 11.53
N TYR A 43 -1.70 14.07 11.89
CA TYR A 43 -0.47 14.48 12.58
C TYR A 43 0.32 15.53 11.79
N ILE A 44 0.34 15.42 10.46
CA ILE A 44 1.00 16.41 9.59
C ILE A 44 0.05 17.48 9.08
N ALA A 45 -1.17 17.55 9.58
CA ALA A 45 -2.22 18.47 9.14
C ALA A 45 -2.52 18.38 7.62
N MET A 46 -2.53 17.16 7.09
CA MET A 46 -2.93 16.90 5.70
C MET A 46 -4.42 17.25 5.51
N PRO A 47 -4.82 17.86 4.40
CA PRO A 47 -6.24 18.10 4.10
C PRO A 47 -7.06 16.81 4.13
N ARG A 48 -8.30 16.91 4.61
CA ARG A 48 -9.16 15.75 4.83
C ARG A 48 -9.45 14.96 3.56
N ASP A 49 -9.66 15.64 2.44
CA ASP A 49 -9.86 14.99 1.15
C ASP A 49 -8.66 14.12 0.75
N LYS A 50 -7.45 14.59 1.01
CA LYS A 50 -6.24 13.80 0.75
C LYS A 50 -6.10 12.61 1.71
N ILE A 51 -6.46 12.79 2.97
CA ILE A 51 -6.51 11.68 3.95
C ILE A 51 -7.49 10.60 3.48
N ASP A 52 -8.67 11.00 2.99
CA ASP A 52 -9.68 10.07 2.49
C ASP A 52 -9.17 9.29 1.27
N GLU A 53 -8.42 9.94 0.39
CA GLU A 53 -7.77 9.28 -0.75
C GLU A 53 -6.72 8.25 -0.29
N VAL A 54 -5.91 8.60 0.70
CA VAL A 54 -4.93 7.66 1.29
C VAL A 54 -5.64 6.46 1.92
N LYS A 55 -6.71 6.70 2.67
CA LYS A 55 -7.49 5.63 3.30
C LYS A 55 -8.02 4.63 2.27
N LEU A 56 -8.57 5.12 1.17
CA LEU A 56 -9.08 4.26 0.11
C LEU A 56 -7.94 3.48 -0.56
N ALA A 57 -6.80 4.10 -0.83
CA ALA A 57 -5.63 3.42 -1.37
C ALA A 57 -5.12 2.32 -0.43
N VAL A 58 -5.11 2.56 0.88
CA VAL A 58 -4.71 1.57 1.88
C VAL A 58 -5.67 0.37 1.91
N VAL A 59 -6.98 0.62 1.82
CA VAL A 59 -7.98 -0.45 1.70
C VAL A 59 -7.67 -1.35 0.51
N GLU A 60 -7.48 -0.75 -0.66
CA GLU A 60 -7.19 -1.51 -1.88
C GLU A 60 -5.89 -2.31 -1.78
N ALA A 61 -4.85 -1.73 -1.20
CA ALA A 61 -3.57 -2.42 -1.00
C ALA A 61 -3.69 -3.60 -0.02
N CYS A 62 -4.46 -3.45 1.05
CA CYS A 62 -4.72 -4.53 2.00
C CYS A 62 -5.54 -5.65 1.36
N ILE A 63 -6.60 -5.31 0.63
CA ILE A 63 -7.43 -6.30 -0.09
C ILE A 63 -6.59 -7.08 -1.11
N ASN A 64 -5.73 -6.40 -1.86
CA ASN A 64 -4.78 -7.05 -2.75
C ASN A 64 -3.89 -8.06 -2.01
N ALA A 65 -3.35 -7.67 -0.87
CA ALA A 65 -2.53 -8.56 -0.06
C ALA A 65 -3.33 -9.76 0.47
N PHE A 66 -4.58 -9.56 0.89
CA PHE A 66 -5.45 -10.62 1.40
C PHE A 66 -5.86 -11.62 0.31
N GLU A 67 -6.13 -11.14 -0.89
CA GLU A 67 -6.61 -11.97 -2.00
C GLU A 67 -5.46 -12.69 -2.74
N HIS A 68 -4.33 -12.02 -2.93
CA HIS A 68 -3.23 -12.50 -3.75
C HIS A 68 -2.03 -12.98 -2.93
N GLY A 69 -1.89 -12.47 -1.71
CA GLY A 69 -0.83 -12.88 -0.84
C GLY A 69 -1.21 -14.16 -0.11
N HIS A 70 -1.01 -15.34 -0.69
CA HIS A 70 -0.95 -16.54 0.13
C HIS A 70 0.21 -16.37 1.09
N THR A 71 0.00 -15.50 2.08
CA THR A 71 1.03 -15.08 3.02
C THR A 71 1.48 -16.27 3.83
N ARG A 72 2.78 -16.48 3.91
CA ARG A 72 3.37 -17.61 4.65
C ARG A 72 3.09 -17.52 6.14
N ASP A 73 2.82 -16.33 6.65
CA ASP A 73 2.57 -16.04 8.07
C ASP A 73 1.14 -15.58 8.35
N ASP A 74 0.24 -15.59 7.36
CA ASP A 74 -1.14 -15.08 7.44
C ASP A 74 -1.22 -13.64 7.97
N ARG A 75 -0.22 -12.82 7.67
CA ARG A 75 -0.11 -11.44 8.13
C ARG A 75 0.25 -10.49 7.00
N VAL A 76 -0.16 -9.25 7.15
CA VAL A 76 0.24 -8.14 6.30
C VAL A 76 0.95 -7.11 7.16
N HIS A 77 2.11 -6.67 6.70
CA HIS A 77 2.95 -5.72 7.40
C HIS A 77 2.83 -4.35 6.73
N LEU A 78 2.48 -3.35 7.52
CA LEU A 78 2.37 -1.98 7.03
C LEU A 78 3.40 -1.11 7.74
N THR A 79 3.96 -0.16 6.99
CA THR A 79 4.82 0.87 7.53
C THR A 79 4.29 2.22 7.08
N PHE A 80 4.05 3.10 8.03
CA PHE A 80 3.56 4.46 7.80
C PHE A 80 4.70 5.42 8.10
N ARG A 81 5.03 6.27 7.15
CA ARG A 81 6.09 7.28 7.29
C ARG A 81 5.54 8.65 6.98
N VAL A 82 5.86 9.61 7.80
CA VAL A 82 5.67 11.03 7.49
C VAL A 82 7.02 11.72 7.49
N GLY A 83 7.22 12.61 6.57
CA GLY A 83 8.49 13.29 6.42
C GLY A 83 8.40 14.43 5.43
N ARG A 84 9.54 14.96 5.07
CA ARG A 84 9.67 16.07 4.14
C ARG A 84 10.72 15.71 3.10
N GLU A 85 10.37 15.90 1.82
CA GLU A 85 11.34 15.75 0.75
C GLU A 85 12.31 16.93 0.72
N GLU A 86 13.46 16.72 0.08
CA GLU A 86 14.33 17.80 -0.34
C GLU A 86 13.53 18.76 -1.21
N GLY A 87 13.48 20.04 -0.84
CA GLY A 87 12.59 21.02 -1.49
C GLY A 87 11.33 21.37 -0.69
N GLY A 88 11.08 20.71 0.43
CA GLY A 88 10.10 21.12 1.43
C GLY A 88 8.71 20.50 1.33
N LEU A 89 8.43 19.59 0.40
CA LEU A 89 7.14 18.89 0.32
C LEU A 89 7.01 17.86 1.44
N GLU A 90 6.02 18.07 2.31
CA GLU A 90 5.63 17.09 3.31
C GLU A 90 4.82 15.96 2.68
N PHE A 91 4.98 14.74 3.19
CA PHE A 91 4.29 13.58 2.66
C PHE A 91 3.88 12.58 3.75
N LEU A 92 2.88 11.80 3.41
CA LEU A 92 2.54 10.54 4.06
C LEU A 92 2.83 9.40 3.09
N GLU A 93 3.63 8.45 3.51
CA GLU A 93 3.95 7.24 2.76
C GLU A 93 3.46 6.01 3.50
N VAL A 94 2.84 5.12 2.78
CA VAL A 94 2.38 3.83 3.31
C VAL A 94 3.01 2.71 2.50
N GLU A 95 3.68 1.82 3.17
CA GLU A 95 4.20 0.59 2.61
C GLU A 95 3.34 -0.58 3.07
N VAL A 96 2.87 -1.38 2.13
CA VAL A 96 2.11 -2.61 2.41
C VAL A 96 2.93 -3.79 1.88
N PHE A 97 3.31 -4.68 2.78
CA PHE A 97 4.16 -5.82 2.49
C PHE A 97 3.48 -7.12 2.91
N ASP A 98 3.41 -8.07 1.99
CA ASP A 98 3.03 -9.44 2.27
C ASP A 98 4.18 -10.40 1.88
N GLN A 99 4.32 -11.49 2.63
CA GLN A 99 5.32 -12.54 2.38
C GLN A 99 4.77 -13.67 1.49
N GLY A 100 3.88 -13.34 0.57
CA GLY A 100 3.30 -14.28 -0.37
C GLY A 100 4.27 -14.72 -1.46
N ARG A 101 3.74 -15.39 -2.48
CA ARG A 101 4.54 -15.86 -3.63
C ARG A 101 4.88 -14.73 -4.61
N GLY A 102 4.40 -13.53 -4.37
CA GLY A 102 4.48 -12.45 -5.34
C GLY A 102 3.58 -12.70 -6.56
N PHE A 103 3.38 -11.69 -7.35
CA PHE A 103 2.68 -11.79 -8.62
C PHE A 103 3.40 -10.92 -9.66
N ASP A 104 3.27 -11.30 -10.92
CA ASP A 104 3.74 -10.48 -12.02
C ASP A 104 2.69 -9.40 -12.32
N HIS A 105 2.92 -8.19 -11.81
CA HIS A 105 2.03 -7.06 -12.03
C HIS A 105 2.02 -6.56 -13.48
N SER A 106 3.00 -6.96 -14.29
CA SER A 106 3.01 -6.67 -15.73
C SER A 106 2.03 -7.54 -16.50
N SER A 107 1.66 -8.69 -15.95
CA SER A 107 0.68 -9.62 -16.53
C SER A 107 -0.75 -9.36 -16.10
N VAL A 108 -0.98 -8.40 -15.20
CA VAL A 108 -2.32 -8.02 -14.78
C VAL A 108 -2.99 -7.26 -15.92
N GLU A 109 -3.86 -7.95 -16.66
CA GLU A 109 -4.69 -7.32 -17.68
C GLU A 109 -5.58 -6.26 -17.04
N ILE A 110 -5.60 -5.08 -17.63
CA ILE A 110 -6.59 -4.05 -17.26
C ILE A 110 -7.95 -4.60 -17.64
N PRO A 111 -8.87 -4.87 -16.67
CA PRO A 111 -10.17 -5.40 -17.02
C PRO A 111 -10.90 -4.41 -17.93
N SER A 112 -11.44 -4.91 -19.05
CA SER A 112 -12.34 -4.09 -19.86
C SER A 112 -13.64 -3.85 -19.08
N PRO A 113 -14.31 -2.70 -19.28
CA PRO A 113 -15.59 -2.42 -18.61
C PRO A 113 -16.62 -3.54 -18.75
N GLU A 114 -16.58 -4.25 -19.87
CA GLU A 114 -17.49 -5.36 -20.18
C GLU A 114 -17.26 -6.59 -19.30
N LYS A 115 -16.01 -6.83 -18.87
CA LYS A 115 -15.68 -7.95 -17.97
C LYS A 115 -16.05 -7.64 -16.51
N THR A 116 -16.24 -6.39 -16.16
CA THR A 116 -16.55 -5.96 -14.80
C THR A 116 -18.00 -6.24 -14.40
N PHE A 117 -18.92 -6.31 -15.37
CA PHE A 117 -20.32 -6.61 -15.14
C PHE A 117 -20.63 -8.10 -15.02
N GLY A 118 -19.68 -8.96 -15.30
CA GLY A 118 -19.86 -10.41 -15.39
C GLY A 118 -19.51 -11.21 -14.12
N GLY A 119 -19.54 -10.62 -12.94
CA GLY A 119 -19.39 -11.36 -11.70
C GLY A 119 -17.98 -11.41 -11.12
N GLY A 120 -17.64 -10.46 -10.32
CA GLY A 120 -16.79 -10.68 -9.15
C GLY A 120 -15.27 -10.61 -9.34
N GLN A 121 -14.73 -10.15 -10.45
CA GLN A 121 -13.28 -9.97 -10.56
C GLN A 121 -12.88 -8.49 -10.53
N LYS A 122 -12.84 -7.94 -9.35
CA LYS A 122 -12.15 -6.64 -9.08
C LYS A 122 -10.62 -6.77 -9.13
N ARG A 123 -10.10 -7.94 -9.50
CA ARG A 123 -8.67 -8.29 -9.51
C ARG A 123 -7.94 -7.53 -10.59
N GLY A 124 -7.42 -6.49 -10.54
CA GLY A 124 -6.71 -5.68 -11.54
C GLY A 124 -7.04 -4.21 -11.42
N TRP A 125 -8.18 -3.88 -10.83
CA TRP A 125 -8.56 -2.49 -10.59
C TRP A 125 -7.89 -1.89 -9.35
N GLY A 126 -7.51 -2.72 -8.36
CA GLY A 126 -6.91 -2.25 -7.12
C GLY A 126 -5.68 -1.38 -7.33
N LEU A 127 -4.72 -1.83 -8.13
CA LEU A 127 -3.52 -1.04 -8.44
C LEU A 127 -3.84 0.22 -9.25
N GLN A 128 -4.82 0.14 -10.16
CA GLN A 128 -5.30 1.30 -10.91
C GLN A 128 -5.90 2.37 -9.99
N ILE A 129 -6.73 1.93 -9.05
CA ILE A 129 -7.33 2.81 -8.03
C ILE A 129 -6.23 3.46 -7.20
N ILE A 130 -5.28 2.68 -6.70
CA ILE A 130 -4.14 3.19 -5.93
C ILE A 130 -3.39 4.25 -6.72
N ARG A 131 -3.05 3.97 -7.98
CA ARG A 131 -2.32 4.91 -8.85
C ARG A 131 -3.09 6.18 -9.14
N SER A 132 -4.43 6.11 -9.19
CA SER A 132 -5.27 7.28 -9.41
C SER A 132 -5.39 8.19 -8.18
N LEU A 133 -5.23 7.62 -6.98
CA LEU A 133 -5.40 8.33 -5.71
C LEU A 133 -4.10 8.87 -5.13
N MET A 134 -2.98 8.20 -5.38
CA MET A 134 -1.69 8.53 -4.78
C MET A 134 -0.78 9.25 -5.76
N ASP A 135 0.10 10.09 -5.25
CA ASP A 135 1.02 10.88 -6.07
C ASP A 135 2.19 10.03 -6.59
N ARG A 136 2.65 9.05 -5.78
CA ARG A 136 3.67 8.09 -6.20
C ARG A 136 3.30 6.69 -5.74
N VAL A 137 3.51 5.72 -6.61
CA VAL A 137 3.29 4.30 -6.31
C VAL A 137 4.42 3.48 -6.89
N ALA A 138 5.03 2.65 -6.07
CA ALA A 138 6.03 1.67 -6.49
C ALA A 138 5.59 0.27 -6.05
N VAL A 139 5.61 -0.67 -6.97
CA VAL A 139 5.27 -2.08 -6.71
C VAL A 139 6.50 -2.92 -7.01
N THR A 140 6.93 -3.70 -6.05
CA THR A 140 7.99 -4.69 -6.22
C THR A 140 7.48 -6.06 -5.79
N SER A 141 7.79 -7.07 -6.58
CA SER A 141 7.33 -8.44 -6.34
C SER A 141 8.44 -9.44 -6.66
N GLY A 142 8.48 -10.53 -5.94
CA GLY A 142 9.46 -11.59 -6.10
C GLY A 142 9.08 -12.81 -5.26
N GLU A 143 9.99 -13.76 -5.16
CA GLU A 143 9.80 -14.96 -4.34
C GLU A 143 9.60 -14.66 -2.85
N TRP A 144 10.05 -13.49 -2.41
CA TRP A 144 9.92 -12.99 -1.04
C TRP A 144 8.55 -12.41 -0.72
N GLY A 145 7.73 -12.15 -1.74
CA GLY A 145 6.40 -11.55 -1.60
C GLY A 145 6.17 -10.34 -2.47
N THR A 146 5.27 -9.49 -2.05
CA THR A 146 4.91 -8.25 -2.75
C THR A 146 4.98 -7.06 -1.80
N ARG A 147 5.54 -5.96 -2.29
CA ARG A 147 5.62 -4.69 -1.57
C ARG A 147 5.02 -3.59 -2.43
N ILE A 148 4.07 -2.87 -1.88
CA ILE A 148 3.47 -1.68 -2.48
C ILE A 148 3.85 -0.49 -1.62
N VAL A 149 4.50 0.51 -2.20
CA VAL A 149 4.84 1.77 -1.54
C VAL A 149 4.04 2.88 -2.19
N MET A 150 3.28 3.60 -1.39
CA MET A 150 2.37 4.65 -1.85
C MET A 150 2.68 5.95 -1.12
N ARG A 151 2.83 7.04 -1.84
CA ARG A 151 3.11 8.35 -1.25
C ARG A 151 2.07 9.38 -1.67
N LYS A 152 1.60 10.15 -0.70
CA LYS A 152 0.70 11.30 -0.89
C LYS A 152 1.35 12.53 -0.32
N TYR A 153 1.43 13.58 -1.11
CA TYR A 153 1.91 14.89 -0.65
C TYR A 153 0.77 15.66 0.04
N LYS A 154 1.15 16.36 1.09
CA LYS A 154 0.23 17.21 1.84
C LYS A 154 -0.33 18.34 0.99
#